data_33df1e2af598dbb61406800d530e4101
#
_entry.id   33df1e2af598dbb61406800d530e4101
#
_cell.length_a   1.000
_cell.length_b   1.000
_cell.length_c   1.000
_cell.angle_alpha   90.00
_cell.angle_beta   90.00
_cell.angle_gamma   90.00
#
_symmetry.space_group_name_H-M   'P 1'
#
loop_
_entity.id
_entity.type
_entity.pdbx_description
1 polymer ?
#
loop_
_entity_poly.entity_id
_entity_poly.type
_entity_poly.pdbx_seq_one_letter_code
_entity_poly.pdbx_strand_id
1 'polypeptide(L)'
;MVFIADITIVKRDGRTEPFNPDKISNAITRAMKSVNEVDEDVVNRITNKIANSNLTGDVDVEKIQDMVEDGLMGSRCKKTAKAYIKYREKRNQERQKNNELNKQIEDVLLCTNVQNQNANVDEHSFGGRKFESANVLHKSIALNAFIRPEVAQAHRESRIYIHDLSEYDIGDHNCLFVNIGQLLNNGFTTRNGDVRPANSFSTACQLVAVIFQIQSQVQFGGVASCHIDYDLAPFVKKSFVKKYIAALIKTLPEFIQTDFTSMTDEEIESAYEKIKQDVLKHKGLKESDIYLDNKENLNPYVYNEAYFDLMREGKQAAQSLYHNLNTLESRAGSQIPFTSINFGTDTSTEGRLVSKWLMEASLDGIGKYHLTPIFPISIFKYKKGVNAKEGDPNYDIKKLAIKSLSKRIYPNIVNCNFSGNVEEPDNPDTEMATMGCRTMMGYDRNGLGYSKLGRGNVCPTTINLPKIGIKHGICLGEREKADLDGFWEELDEVLRLTELSLVDRFYHICNQSIASAKFMYQNGTVADYEKAAHKGIYEAMKHGTLAVGYIGIAEMCQALFGKDHSEDDDVWKFALSVVKHIYDFCVECSEKHGLNFSCYATPELVRGGLHSNV
;
A
#
# COMPACT_ATOMS: atom_id res chain seq x y z
N MET A 1 -67.39 7.82 17.50
CA MET A 1 -66.18 8.52 17.93
C MET A 1 -65.20 7.48 18.36
N VAL A 2 -64.23 7.16 17.52
CA VAL A 2 -63.07 6.34 17.95
C VAL A 2 -62.17 7.27 18.76
N PHE A 3 -61.92 6.93 20.02
CA PHE A 3 -61.04 7.74 20.86
C PHE A 3 -59.63 7.68 20.28
N ILE A 4 -59.02 8.82 20.01
CA ILE A 4 -57.62 8.99 19.56
C ILE A 4 -56.63 8.28 20.50
N ALA A 5 -57.05 7.93 21.71
CA ALA A 5 -56.28 7.23 22.72
C ALA A 5 -55.94 5.75 22.40
N ASP A 6 -56.58 5.13 21.39
CA ASP A 6 -56.44 3.71 21.09
C ASP A 6 -55.54 3.44 19.88
N ILE A 7 -54.87 4.45 19.32
CA ILE A 7 -53.97 4.30 18.15
C ILE A 7 -52.53 4.45 18.62
N THR A 8 -51.76 3.39 18.38
CA THR A 8 -50.31 3.35 18.63
C THR A 8 -49.57 3.40 17.30
N ILE A 9 -48.60 4.29 17.17
CA ILE A 9 -47.72 4.35 16.00
C ILE A 9 -46.49 3.50 16.23
N VAL A 10 -46.31 2.50 15.39
CA VAL A 10 -45.11 1.69 15.33
C VAL A 10 -44.07 2.42 14.47
N LYS A 11 -42.98 2.79 15.11
CA LYS A 11 -41.82 3.39 14.41
C LYS A 11 -41.06 2.31 13.65
N ARG A 12 -40.26 2.74 12.68
CA ARG A 12 -39.40 1.86 11.87
C ARG A 12 -38.38 1.05 12.67
N ASP A 13 -38.02 1.51 13.86
CA ASP A 13 -37.13 0.84 14.82
C ASP A 13 -37.88 -0.06 15.83
N GLY A 14 -39.16 -0.31 15.59
CA GLY A 14 -40.01 -1.15 16.43
C GLY A 14 -40.53 -0.44 17.70
N ARG A 15 -40.09 0.77 18.03
CA ARG A 15 -40.61 1.53 19.16
C ARG A 15 -42.05 2.00 18.87
N THR A 16 -42.85 2.02 19.89
CA THR A 16 -44.23 2.48 19.80
C THR A 16 -44.44 3.83 20.50
N GLU A 17 -45.29 4.65 19.95
CA GLU A 17 -45.72 5.93 20.58
C GLU A 17 -47.20 6.21 20.32
N PRO A 18 -47.88 6.94 21.19
CA PRO A 18 -49.27 7.38 20.94
C PRO A 18 -49.35 8.21 19.66
N PHE A 19 -50.45 8.04 18.93
CA PHE A 19 -50.74 8.87 17.76
C PHE A 19 -50.88 10.34 18.15
N ASN A 20 -50.10 11.20 17.48
CA ASN A 20 -50.14 12.65 17.72
C ASN A 20 -50.31 13.40 16.39
N PRO A 21 -51.49 14.01 16.12
CA PRO A 21 -51.77 14.77 14.91
C PRO A 21 -50.84 15.98 14.70
N ASP A 22 -50.30 16.57 15.80
CA ASP A 22 -49.41 17.72 15.70
C ASP A 22 -48.10 17.40 14.99
N LYS A 23 -47.67 16.14 15.06
CA LYS A 23 -46.49 15.70 14.31
C LYS A 23 -46.71 15.73 12.80
N ILE A 24 -47.95 15.45 12.36
CA ILE A 24 -48.34 15.49 10.95
C ILE A 24 -48.41 16.94 10.48
N SER A 25 -49.13 17.81 11.23
CA SER A 25 -49.25 19.22 10.88
C SER A 25 -47.91 19.92 10.83
N ASN A 26 -47.01 19.63 11.79
CA ASN A 26 -45.66 20.18 11.81
C ASN A 26 -44.80 19.69 10.61
N ALA A 27 -44.93 18.43 10.20
CA ALA A 27 -44.20 17.91 9.05
C ALA A 27 -44.65 18.58 7.74
N ILE A 28 -45.95 18.70 7.53
CA ILE A 28 -46.53 19.39 6.37
C ILE A 28 -46.13 20.86 6.34
N THR A 29 -46.24 21.56 7.48
CA THR A 29 -45.85 22.98 7.59
C THR A 29 -44.37 23.21 7.28
N ARG A 30 -43.50 22.34 7.75
CA ARG A 30 -42.06 22.42 7.41
C ARG A 30 -41.81 22.25 5.90
N ALA A 31 -42.48 21.30 5.25
CA ALA A 31 -42.41 21.13 3.81
C ALA A 31 -42.94 22.35 3.06
N MET A 32 -44.02 22.93 3.48
CA MET A 32 -44.58 24.16 2.90
C MET A 32 -43.62 25.35 3.02
N LYS A 33 -43.04 25.54 4.21
CA LYS A 33 -42.06 26.62 4.46
C LYS A 33 -40.82 26.47 3.56
N SER A 34 -40.39 25.25 3.30
CA SER A 34 -39.20 25.00 2.46
C SER A 34 -39.37 25.42 0.98
N VAL A 35 -40.59 25.56 0.51
CA VAL A 35 -40.94 25.96 -0.87
C VAL A 35 -41.75 27.25 -0.95
N ASN A 36 -41.87 27.98 0.16
CA ASN A 36 -42.65 29.24 0.31
C ASN A 36 -44.11 29.09 -0.18
N GLU A 37 -44.77 27.96 0.10
CA GLU A 37 -46.14 27.64 -0.30
C GLU A 37 -46.99 27.34 0.98
N VAL A 38 -47.07 28.29 1.89
CA VAL A 38 -47.78 28.09 3.19
C VAL A 38 -49.28 28.23 3.00
N ASP A 39 -50.05 27.19 3.41
CA ASP A 39 -51.50 27.11 3.32
C ASP A 39 -52.03 26.31 4.53
N GLU A 40 -52.46 27.04 5.56
CA GLU A 40 -52.92 26.45 6.82
C GLU A 40 -54.22 25.64 6.66
N ASP A 41 -55.09 26.00 5.72
CA ASP A 41 -56.34 25.25 5.45
C ASP A 41 -56.01 23.86 4.89
N VAL A 42 -54.99 23.76 4.04
CA VAL A 42 -54.53 22.47 3.50
C VAL A 42 -53.89 21.63 4.60
N VAL A 43 -53.07 22.23 5.49
CA VAL A 43 -52.47 21.53 6.65
C VAL A 43 -53.57 20.94 7.52
N ASN A 44 -54.51 21.78 7.94
CA ASN A 44 -55.59 21.37 8.85
C ASN A 44 -56.48 20.29 8.20
N ARG A 45 -56.84 20.45 6.92
CA ARG A 45 -57.66 19.48 6.20
C ARG A 45 -57.00 18.11 6.13
N ILE A 46 -55.71 18.04 5.79
CA ILE A 46 -55.00 16.77 5.68
C ILE A 46 -54.83 16.14 7.05
N THR A 47 -54.40 16.92 8.06
CA THR A 47 -54.22 16.44 9.42
C THR A 47 -55.51 15.87 10.00
N ASN A 48 -56.64 16.63 9.86
CA ASN A 48 -57.95 16.18 10.34
C ASN A 48 -58.48 14.97 9.58
N LYS A 49 -58.24 14.86 8.28
CA LYS A 49 -58.61 13.68 7.47
C LYS A 49 -57.90 12.42 7.97
N ILE A 50 -56.60 12.52 8.30
CA ILE A 50 -55.84 11.42 8.84
C ILE A 50 -56.25 11.07 10.27
N ALA A 51 -56.44 12.10 11.12
CA ALA A 51 -56.87 11.90 12.52
C ALA A 51 -58.27 11.25 12.64
N ASN A 52 -59.14 11.53 11.67
CA ASN A 52 -60.50 10.98 11.62
C ASN A 52 -60.63 9.74 10.71
N SER A 53 -59.51 9.19 10.22
CA SER A 53 -59.53 7.94 9.46
C SER A 53 -59.75 6.74 10.38
N ASN A 54 -60.31 5.64 9.85
CA ASN A 54 -60.59 4.42 10.61
C ASN A 54 -59.29 3.64 10.94
N LEU A 55 -58.32 4.32 11.59
CA LEU A 55 -57.11 3.69 12.11
C LEU A 55 -57.40 3.11 13.49
N THR A 56 -57.02 1.89 13.75
CA THR A 56 -57.20 1.20 15.04
C THR A 56 -55.96 0.35 15.37
N GLY A 57 -55.62 0.27 16.67
CA GLY A 57 -54.49 -0.53 17.12
C GLY A 57 -53.11 -0.02 16.69
N ASP A 58 -52.21 -0.93 16.40
CA ASP A 58 -50.85 -0.62 16.00
C ASP A 58 -50.78 -0.26 14.49
N VAL A 59 -50.39 0.98 14.21
CA VAL A 59 -50.31 1.53 12.85
C VAL A 59 -48.85 1.86 12.51
N ASP A 60 -48.37 1.34 11.38
CA ASP A 60 -47.04 1.67 10.88
C ASP A 60 -46.94 3.17 10.52
N VAL A 61 -45.83 3.79 10.92
CA VAL A 61 -45.53 5.18 10.58
C VAL A 61 -45.48 5.41 9.06
N GLU A 62 -45.11 4.41 8.26
CA GLU A 62 -45.10 4.50 6.78
C GLU A 62 -46.53 4.76 6.25
N LYS A 63 -47.53 4.04 6.79
CA LYS A 63 -48.94 4.22 6.40
C LYS A 63 -49.41 5.65 6.65
N ILE A 64 -48.99 6.25 7.76
CA ILE A 64 -49.32 7.67 8.05
C ILE A 64 -48.63 8.59 7.03
N GLN A 65 -47.37 8.30 6.67
CA GLN A 65 -46.63 9.10 5.68
C GLN A 65 -47.24 8.98 4.28
N ASP A 66 -47.69 7.80 3.88
CA ASP A 66 -48.38 7.58 2.59
C ASP A 66 -49.69 8.41 2.56
N MET A 67 -50.46 8.41 3.63
CA MET A 67 -51.67 9.21 3.73
C MET A 67 -51.40 10.72 3.66
N VAL A 68 -50.25 11.19 4.19
CA VAL A 68 -49.83 12.60 4.06
C VAL A 68 -49.45 12.91 2.61
N GLU A 69 -48.71 12.02 1.95
CA GLU A 69 -48.36 12.18 0.53
C GLU A 69 -49.60 12.27 -0.36
N ASP A 70 -50.49 11.30 -0.22
CA ASP A 70 -51.77 11.29 -0.96
C ASP A 70 -52.59 12.57 -0.72
N GLY A 71 -52.64 13.01 0.53
CA GLY A 71 -53.31 14.26 0.90
C GLY A 71 -52.70 15.50 0.24
N LEU A 72 -51.36 15.57 0.21
CA LEU A 72 -50.62 16.66 -0.46
C LEU A 72 -50.73 16.58 -1.99
N MET A 73 -50.64 15.38 -2.56
CA MET A 73 -50.81 15.17 -4.00
C MET A 73 -52.22 15.51 -4.46
N GLY A 74 -53.25 15.24 -3.66
CA GLY A 74 -54.64 15.63 -3.91
C GLY A 74 -54.94 17.11 -3.65
N SER A 75 -53.99 17.88 -3.11
CA SER A 75 -54.17 19.31 -2.79
C SER A 75 -53.74 20.24 -3.92
N ARG A 76 -53.99 21.56 -3.73
CA ARG A 76 -53.46 22.60 -4.64
C ARG A 76 -51.96 22.87 -4.43
N CYS A 77 -51.36 22.42 -3.31
CA CYS A 77 -49.96 22.67 -2.94
C CYS A 77 -49.00 21.66 -3.60
N LYS A 78 -48.86 21.71 -4.91
CA LYS A 78 -48.06 20.73 -5.69
C LYS A 78 -46.55 20.82 -5.44
N LYS A 79 -46.02 22.04 -5.18
CA LYS A 79 -44.61 22.23 -4.83
C LYS A 79 -44.29 21.59 -3.49
N THR A 80 -45.17 21.77 -2.51
CA THR A 80 -45.07 21.14 -1.19
C THR A 80 -45.10 19.62 -1.27
N ALA A 81 -46.03 19.04 -2.06
CA ALA A 81 -46.08 17.59 -2.29
C ALA A 81 -44.76 17.06 -2.81
N LYS A 82 -44.20 17.71 -3.85
CA LYS A 82 -42.90 17.33 -4.43
C LYS A 82 -41.75 17.46 -3.44
N ALA A 83 -41.74 18.50 -2.60
CA ALA A 83 -40.72 18.71 -1.58
C ALA A 83 -40.80 17.65 -0.46
N TYR A 84 -42.01 17.30 -0.01
CA TYR A 84 -42.25 16.28 1.00
C TYR A 84 -41.81 14.92 0.54
N ILE A 85 -42.19 14.49 -0.67
CA ILE A 85 -41.80 13.21 -1.28
C ILE A 85 -40.26 13.13 -1.43
N LYS A 86 -39.62 14.17 -1.98
CA LYS A 86 -38.15 14.19 -2.12
C LYS A 86 -37.43 14.12 -0.77
N TYR A 87 -37.96 14.83 0.26
CA TYR A 87 -37.38 14.76 1.58
C TYR A 87 -37.51 13.37 2.22
N ARG A 88 -38.70 12.76 2.10
CA ARG A 88 -38.92 11.38 2.56
C ARG A 88 -38.00 10.39 1.87
N GLU A 89 -37.90 10.46 0.55
CA GLU A 89 -37.03 9.60 -0.27
C GLU A 89 -35.56 9.75 0.15
N LYS A 90 -35.08 11.00 0.27
CA LYS A 90 -33.72 11.25 0.73
C LYS A 90 -33.48 10.65 2.13
N ARG A 91 -34.42 10.79 3.06
CA ARG A 91 -34.29 10.22 4.42
C ARG A 91 -34.35 8.71 4.43
N ASN A 92 -35.11 8.10 3.53
CA ASN A 92 -35.16 6.65 3.38
C ASN A 92 -33.82 6.11 2.85
N GLN A 93 -33.27 6.76 1.82
CA GLN A 93 -31.96 6.41 1.26
C GLN A 93 -30.83 6.56 2.30
N GLU A 94 -30.81 7.65 3.08
CA GLU A 94 -29.85 7.86 4.17
C GLU A 94 -29.93 6.74 5.23
N ARG A 95 -31.15 6.31 5.60
CA ARG A 95 -31.35 5.22 6.57
C ARG A 95 -30.94 3.87 6.00
N GLN A 96 -31.30 3.60 4.76
CA GLN A 96 -30.92 2.36 4.09
C GLN A 96 -29.40 2.21 4.03
N LYS A 97 -28.70 3.29 3.65
CA LYS A 97 -27.23 3.33 3.68
C LYS A 97 -26.65 3.09 5.08
N ASN A 98 -27.23 3.73 6.11
CA ASN A 98 -26.77 3.53 7.48
C ASN A 98 -27.03 2.11 7.99
N ASN A 99 -28.17 1.51 7.63
CA ASN A 99 -28.49 0.13 8.02
C ASN A 99 -27.55 -0.86 7.30
N GLU A 100 -27.22 -0.61 6.04
CA GLU A 100 -26.29 -1.42 5.26
C GLU A 100 -24.87 -1.32 5.82
N LEU A 101 -24.41 -0.10 6.14
CA LEU A 101 -23.12 0.13 6.79
C LEU A 101 -23.04 -0.56 8.15
N ASN A 102 -24.06 -0.43 8.99
CA ASN A 102 -24.12 -1.09 10.30
C ASN A 102 -24.07 -2.62 10.16
N LYS A 103 -24.78 -3.17 9.16
CA LYS A 103 -24.75 -4.62 8.88
C LYS A 103 -23.36 -5.08 8.45
N GLN A 104 -22.67 -4.33 7.57
CA GLN A 104 -21.31 -4.68 7.18
C GLN A 104 -20.34 -4.66 8.36
N ILE A 105 -20.47 -3.67 9.28
CA ILE A 105 -19.67 -3.61 10.50
C ILE A 105 -19.99 -4.81 11.43
N GLU A 106 -21.27 -5.15 11.58
CA GLU A 106 -21.70 -6.29 12.38
C GLU A 106 -21.17 -7.62 11.82
N ASP A 107 -21.21 -7.81 10.51
CA ASP A 107 -20.64 -8.97 9.83
C ASP A 107 -19.14 -9.13 10.10
N VAL A 108 -18.39 -8.03 10.10
CA VAL A 108 -16.95 -8.01 10.48
C VAL A 108 -16.77 -8.36 11.95
N LEU A 109 -17.54 -7.75 12.86
CA LEU A 109 -17.43 -7.97 14.30
C LEU A 109 -17.77 -9.40 14.71
N LEU A 110 -18.72 -10.03 14.01
CA LEU A 110 -19.16 -11.40 14.24
C LEU A 110 -18.38 -12.44 13.42
N CYS A 111 -17.48 -12.00 12.54
CA CYS A 111 -16.71 -12.86 11.63
C CYS A 111 -17.61 -13.77 10.77
N THR A 112 -18.76 -13.27 10.32
CA THR A 112 -19.77 -14.06 9.60
C THR A 112 -19.57 -14.09 8.08
N ASN A 113 -18.78 -13.18 7.53
CA ASN A 113 -18.56 -13.05 6.10
C ASN A 113 -17.13 -13.41 5.68
N VAL A 114 -16.92 -14.68 5.34
CA VAL A 114 -15.62 -15.24 4.91
C VAL A 114 -15.17 -14.71 3.54
N GLN A 115 -16.09 -14.20 2.70
CA GLN A 115 -15.79 -13.82 1.31
C GLN A 115 -15.08 -12.45 1.18
N ASN A 116 -15.15 -11.60 2.20
CA ASN A 116 -14.56 -10.28 2.21
C ASN A 116 -13.32 -10.17 3.10
N GLN A 117 -12.66 -11.29 3.36
CA GLN A 117 -11.49 -11.34 4.23
C GLN A 117 -10.27 -10.69 3.57
N ASN A 118 -9.60 -9.82 4.33
CA ASN A 118 -8.28 -9.30 3.96
C ASN A 118 -7.22 -10.35 4.35
N ALA A 119 -6.57 -10.96 3.37
CA ALA A 119 -5.58 -12.03 3.59
C ALA A 119 -4.39 -11.62 4.49
N ASN A 120 -4.18 -10.32 4.71
CA ASN A 120 -3.08 -9.81 5.54
C ASN A 120 -3.51 -9.50 6.99
N VAL A 121 -4.81 -9.53 7.29
CA VAL A 121 -5.37 -9.21 8.61
C VAL A 121 -5.82 -10.49 9.29
N ASP A 122 -5.46 -10.68 10.56
CA ASP A 122 -6.09 -11.71 11.40
C ASP A 122 -7.47 -11.20 11.86
N GLU A 123 -8.52 -11.59 11.14
CA GLU A 123 -9.90 -11.16 11.38
C GLU A 123 -10.48 -11.65 12.70
N HIS A 124 -9.94 -12.72 13.26
CA HIS A 124 -10.36 -13.22 14.55
C HIS A 124 -9.73 -12.47 15.72
N SER A 125 -8.62 -11.76 15.48
CA SER A 125 -7.96 -10.95 16.49
C SER A 125 -8.78 -9.70 16.85
N PHE A 126 -8.59 -9.19 18.08
CA PHE A 126 -9.21 -7.91 18.49
C PHE A 126 -8.72 -6.73 17.62
N GLY A 127 -7.44 -6.74 17.25
CA GLY A 127 -6.84 -5.71 16.39
C GLY A 127 -7.41 -5.77 14.97
N GLY A 128 -7.52 -6.96 14.40
CA GLY A 128 -8.07 -7.18 13.07
C GLY A 128 -9.52 -6.73 12.96
N ARG A 129 -10.39 -7.14 13.89
CA ARG A 129 -11.81 -6.72 13.90
C ARG A 129 -11.98 -5.20 14.01
N LYS A 130 -11.20 -4.54 14.87
CA LYS A 130 -11.21 -3.07 14.97
C LYS A 130 -10.76 -2.41 13.67
N PHE A 131 -9.71 -2.91 13.06
CA PHE A 131 -9.15 -2.38 11.81
C PHE A 131 -10.13 -2.54 10.65
N GLU A 132 -10.67 -3.75 10.44
CA GLU A 132 -11.62 -4.00 9.35
C GLU A 132 -12.94 -3.24 9.54
N SER A 133 -13.45 -3.10 10.78
CA SER A 133 -14.61 -2.26 11.05
C SER A 133 -14.35 -0.78 10.72
N ALA A 134 -13.15 -0.28 11.01
CA ALA A 134 -12.75 1.06 10.61
C ALA A 134 -12.64 1.18 9.08
N ASN A 135 -12.08 0.18 8.40
CA ASN A 135 -11.98 0.15 6.94
C ASN A 135 -13.34 0.26 6.24
N VAL A 136 -14.37 -0.44 6.75
CA VAL A 136 -15.75 -0.33 6.23
C VAL A 136 -16.25 1.11 6.34
N LEU A 137 -16.01 1.77 7.48
CA LEU A 137 -16.40 3.16 7.70
C LEU A 137 -15.64 4.11 6.77
N HIS A 138 -14.31 3.99 6.69
CA HIS A 138 -13.46 4.83 5.85
C HIS A 138 -13.83 4.74 4.36
N LYS A 139 -14.06 3.53 3.83
CA LYS A 139 -14.55 3.33 2.46
C LYS A 139 -15.86 4.09 2.21
N SER A 140 -16.79 4.02 3.14
CA SER A 140 -18.06 4.73 3.02
C SER A 140 -17.88 6.24 3.04
N ILE A 141 -17.03 6.76 3.93
CA ILE A 141 -16.73 8.20 4.03
C ILE A 141 -16.04 8.68 2.75
N ALA A 142 -15.02 7.97 2.27
CA ALA A 142 -14.28 8.30 1.05
C ALA A 142 -15.24 8.47 -0.14
N LEU A 143 -16.09 7.46 -0.39
CA LEU A 143 -17.03 7.46 -1.53
C LEU A 143 -18.15 8.50 -1.43
N ASN A 144 -18.51 8.95 -0.22
CA ASN A 144 -19.65 9.85 -0.06
C ASN A 144 -19.25 11.30 0.21
N ALA A 145 -18.02 11.56 0.67
CA ALA A 145 -17.59 12.89 1.11
C ALA A 145 -16.31 13.42 0.45
N PHE A 146 -15.38 12.56 0.07
CA PHE A 146 -14.07 12.97 -0.45
C PHE A 146 -13.94 12.83 -1.96
N ILE A 147 -14.45 11.73 -2.52
CA ILE A 147 -14.31 11.42 -3.95
C ILE A 147 -15.42 12.13 -4.74
N ARG A 148 -15.07 12.67 -5.90
CA ARG A 148 -16.03 13.29 -6.82
C ARG A 148 -17.18 12.34 -7.15
N PRO A 149 -18.44 12.83 -7.24
CA PRO A 149 -19.60 11.97 -7.46
C PRO A 149 -19.48 11.06 -8.70
N GLU A 150 -18.97 11.57 -9.84
CA GLU A 150 -18.79 10.80 -11.07
C GLU A 150 -17.74 9.69 -10.93
N VAL A 151 -16.63 9.95 -10.21
CA VAL A 151 -15.58 8.97 -9.93
C VAL A 151 -16.07 7.92 -8.93
N ALA A 152 -16.78 8.34 -7.87
CA ALA A 152 -17.39 7.44 -6.91
C ALA A 152 -18.44 6.53 -7.57
N GLN A 153 -19.22 7.07 -8.52
CA GLN A 153 -20.21 6.29 -9.29
C GLN A 153 -19.52 5.27 -10.19
N ALA A 154 -18.47 5.65 -10.91
CA ALA A 154 -17.69 4.74 -11.74
C ALA A 154 -17.07 3.58 -10.93
N HIS A 155 -16.64 3.85 -9.68
CA HIS A 155 -16.19 2.80 -8.78
C HIS A 155 -17.32 1.86 -8.34
N ARG A 156 -18.48 2.41 -7.94
CA ARG A 156 -19.66 1.61 -7.55
C ARG A 156 -20.20 0.76 -8.71
N GLU A 157 -20.09 1.27 -9.92
CA GLU A 157 -20.46 0.56 -11.15
C GLU A 157 -19.37 -0.41 -11.63
N SER A 158 -18.25 -0.53 -10.92
CA SER A 158 -17.12 -1.37 -11.32
C SER A 158 -16.54 -1.04 -12.71
N ARG A 159 -16.65 0.22 -13.17
CA ARG A 159 -15.95 0.70 -14.37
C ARG A 159 -14.47 0.93 -14.11
N ILE A 160 -14.17 1.42 -12.89
CA ILE A 160 -12.83 1.57 -12.33
C ILE A 160 -12.79 0.95 -10.94
N TYR A 161 -11.60 0.61 -10.48
CA TYR A 161 -11.35 0.19 -9.10
C TYR A 161 -10.32 1.12 -8.47
N ILE A 162 -10.75 1.88 -7.46
CA ILE A 162 -9.86 2.72 -6.65
C ILE A 162 -9.26 1.82 -5.57
N HIS A 163 -7.96 1.58 -5.64
CA HIS A 163 -7.27 0.72 -4.69
C HIS A 163 -7.19 1.36 -3.31
N ASP A 164 -7.20 0.52 -2.27
CA ASP A 164 -7.02 0.93 -0.88
C ASP A 164 -7.91 2.12 -0.52
N LEU A 165 -9.19 1.97 -0.83
CA LEU A 165 -10.20 3.01 -0.68
C LEU A 165 -10.40 3.41 0.79
N SER A 166 -10.11 2.50 1.74
CA SER A 166 -10.12 2.77 3.18
C SER A 166 -9.05 3.77 3.63
N GLU A 167 -8.01 3.97 2.83
CA GLU A 167 -6.89 4.87 3.12
C GLU A 167 -7.03 6.23 2.38
N TYR A 168 -8.10 6.37 1.57
CA TYR A 168 -8.28 7.55 0.73
C TYR A 168 -8.52 8.82 1.54
N ASP A 169 -9.46 8.78 2.49
CA ASP A 169 -9.84 9.92 3.33
C ASP A 169 -8.76 10.27 4.37
N ILE A 170 -7.93 9.31 4.77
CA ILE A 170 -6.77 9.51 5.65
C ILE A 170 -5.67 10.28 4.93
N GLY A 171 -5.49 10.06 3.62
CA GLY A 171 -4.52 10.77 2.79
C GLY A 171 -3.09 10.30 3.00
N ASP A 172 -2.88 9.01 3.23
CA ASP A 172 -1.56 8.39 3.14
C ASP A 172 -1.27 7.83 1.73
N HIS A 173 -0.03 7.44 1.49
CA HIS A 173 0.43 6.98 0.17
C HIS A 173 0.69 5.47 0.15
N ASN A 174 0.82 4.89 -1.05
CA ASN A 174 0.96 3.45 -1.23
C ASN A 174 2.38 2.96 -0.86
N CYS A 175 3.26 2.77 -1.82
CA CYS A 175 4.55 2.09 -1.65
C CYS A 175 5.73 3.07 -1.71
N LEU A 176 6.87 2.68 -1.11
CA LEU A 176 8.07 3.49 -1.11
C LEU A 176 9.35 2.64 -1.17
N PHE A 177 10.32 3.04 -2.02
CA PHE A 177 11.72 2.63 -1.90
C PHE A 177 12.44 3.51 -0.88
N VAL A 178 12.71 2.97 0.28
CA VAL A 178 13.36 3.69 1.37
C VAL A 178 14.87 3.76 1.15
N ASN A 179 15.47 4.91 1.42
CA ASN A 179 16.92 5.08 1.41
C ASN A 179 17.55 4.44 2.66
N ILE A 180 17.70 3.12 2.64
CA ILE A 180 18.22 2.32 3.76
C ILE A 180 19.66 2.71 4.10
N GLY A 181 20.51 2.82 3.09
CA GLY A 181 21.92 3.13 3.29
C GLY A 181 22.14 4.44 4.03
N GLN A 182 21.40 5.49 3.69
CA GLN A 182 21.47 6.78 4.37
C GLN A 182 21.05 6.67 5.85
N LEU A 183 19.93 6.00 6.13
CA LEU A 183 19.43 5.84 7.50
C LEU A 183 20.39 5.03 8.37
N LEU A 184 20.98 3.97 7.83
CA LEU A 184 21.95 3.17 8.56
C LEU A 184 23.26 3.89 8.86
N ASN A 185 23.71 4.78 7.94
CA ASN A 185 24.95 5.54 8.11
C ASN A 185 24.79 6.78 9.00
N ASN A 186 23.63 7.44 8.97
CA ASN A 186 23.40 8.69 9.70
C ASN A 186 22.65 8.49 11.03
N GLY A 187 22.01 7.33 11.20
CA GLY A 187 21.01 7.17 12.24
C GLY A 187 19.69 7.85 11.86
N PHE A 188 18.71 7.79 12.74
CA PHE A 188 17.39 8.39 12.50
C PHE A 188 16.67 8.68 13.81
N THR A 189 15.70 9.58 13.75
CA THR A 189 14.86 9.96 14.89
C THR A 189 13.53 9.25 14.84
N THR A 190 13.09 8.71 15.96
CA THR A 190 11.74 8.14 16.12
C THR A 190 10.90 9.06 17.01
N ARG A 191 9.64 8.70 17.22
CA ARG A 191 8.76 9.45 18.13
C ARG A 191 9.31 9.52 19.56
N ASN A 192 10.02 8.47 19.99
CA ASN A 192 10.38 8.26 21.39
C ASN A 192 11.89 8.35 21.66
N GLY A 193 12.71 8.63 20.65
CA GLY A 193 14.16 8.75 20.80
C GLY A 193 14.93 8.63 19.49
N ASP A 194 16.23 8.81 19.58
CA ASP A 194 17.14 8.74 18.45
C ASP A 194 17.80 7.37 18.35
N VAL A 195 18.05 6.94 17.14
CA VAL A 195 18.77 5.72 16.82
C VAL A 195 20.11 6.08 16.20
N ARG A 196 21.19 5.63 16.83
CA ARG A 196 22.55 5.87 16.36
C ARG A 196 22.84 5.14 15.04
N PRO A 197 23.83 5.61 14.26
CA PRO A 197 24.32 4.89 13.08
C PRO A 197 24.71 3.44 13.41
N ALA A 198 24.47 2.55 12.43
CA ALA A 198 24.92 1.16 12.55
C ALA A 198 26.44 1.07 12.49
N ASN A 199 27.01 0.21 13.33
CA ASN A 199 28.45 0.00 13.39
C ASN A 199 28.88 -1.46 13.18
N SER A 200 27.93 -2.35 12.87
CA SER A 200 28.16 -3.75 12.53
C SER A 200 27.05 -4.25 11.60
N PHE A 201 27.29 -5.37 10.94
CA PHE A 201 26.28 -6.02 10.07
C PHE A 201 25.05 -6.48 10.87
N SER A 202 25.27 -7.04 12.05
CA SER A 202 24.16 -7.48 12.92
C SER A 202 23.27 -6.30 13.33
N THR A 203 23.87 -5.18 13.75
CA THR A 203 23.12 -3.96 14.08
C THR A 203 22.40 -3.40 12.85
N ALA A 204 23.05 -3.40 11.67
CA ALA A 204 22.43 -2.92 10.44
C ALA A 204 21.20 -3.75 10.07
N CYS A 205 21.27 -5.08 10.11
CA CYS A 205 20.12 -5.96 9.86
C CYS A 205 18.96 -5.70 10.86
N GLN A 206 19.29 -5.49 12.14
CA GLN A 206 18.28 -5.15 13.15
C GLN A 206 17.62 -3.80 12.84
N LEU A 207 18.41 -2.78 12.47
CA LEU A 207 17.88 -1.46 12.13
C LEU A 207 17.07 -1.47 10.83
N VAL A 208 17.42 -2.30 9.84
CA VAL A 208 16.56 -2.51 8.64
C VAL A 208 15.17 -2.99 9.06
N ALA A 209 15.08 -3.97 9.98
CA ALA A 209 13.78 -4.43 10.48
C ALA A 209 13.02 -3.29 11.18
N VAL A 210 13.67 -2.50 12.01
CA VAL A 210 13.07 -1.34 12.70
C VAL A 210 12.59 -0.29 11.71
N ILE A 211 13.41 0.07 10.70
CA ILE A 211 13.05 1.02 9.66
C ILE A 211 11.81 0.55 8.90
N PHE A 212 11.79 -0.72 8.46
CA PHE A 212 10.66 -1.30 7.76
C PHE A 212 9.38 -1.30 8.59
N GLN A 213 9.48 -1.64 9.87
CA GLN A 213 8.35 -1.64 10.79
C GLN A 213 7.78 -0.25 11.03
N ILE A 214 8.62 0.77 11.26
CA ILE A 214 8.16 2.14 11.49
C ILE A 214 7.58 2.74 10.20
N GLN A 215 8.27 2.55 9.06
CA GLN A 215 7.80 3.06 7.77
C GLN A 215 6.45 2.45 7.37
N SER A 216 6.24 1.15 7.64
CA SER A 216 4.98 0.46 7.33
C SER A 216 3.76 0.97 8.13
N GLN A 217 3.97 1.80 9.16
CA GLN A 217 2.89 2.43 9.92
C GLN A 217 2.45 3.79 9.34
N VAL A 218 3.23 4.35 8.41
CA VAL A 218 2.99 5.69 7.84
C VAL A 218 2.68 5.64 6.35
N GLN A 219 2.42 4.45 5.82
CA GLN A 219 1.97 4.19 4.46
C GLN A 219 1.13 2.92 4.40
N PHE A 220 0.19 2.82 3.47
CA PHE A 220 -0.66 1.63 3.36
C PHE A 220 -0.05 0.51 2.51
N GLY A 221 0.87 0.82 1.60
CA GLY A 221 1.51 -0.16 0.73
C GLY A 221 2.82 -0.71 1.26
N GLY A 222 3.59 -1.32 0.36
CA GLY A 222 4.84 -1.99 0.69
C GLY A 222 6.01 -1.05 0.94
N VAL A 223 6.87 -1.43 1.88
CA VAL A 223 8.18 -0.79 2.13
C VAL A 223 9.26 -1.61 1.44
N ALA A 224 10.11 -0.97 0.63
CA ALA A 224 11.09 -1.68 -0.19
C ALA A 224 12.50 -1.08 -0.08
N SER A 225 13.53 -1.95 -0.24
CA SER A 225 14.88 -1.53 -0.61
C SER A 225 15.12 -1.87 -2.08
N CYS A 226 15.71 -0.96 -2.85
CA CYS A 226 16.03 -1.20 -4.26
C CYS A 226 17.35 -1.96 -4.47
N HIS A 227 18.24 -2.02 -3.47
CA HIS A 227 19.56 -2.68 -3.55
C HIS A 227 20.15 -2.96 -2.17
N ILE A 228 19.50 -3.84 -1.39
CA ILE A 228 19.87 -4.12 0.01
C ILE A 228 21.29 -4.67 0.16
N ASP A 229 21.84 -5.35 -0.85
CA ASP A 229 23.21 -5.85 -0.87
C ASP A 229 24.24 -4.71 -0.85
N TYR A 230 24.03 -3.65 -1.64
CA TYR A 230 24.84 -2.44 -1.60
C TYR A 230 24.67 -1.67 -0.28
N ASP A 231 23.43 -1.55 0.23
CA ASP A 231 23.14 -0.84 1.48
C ASP A 231 23.85 -1.47 2.68
N LEU A 232 23.95 -2.80 2.71
CA LEU A 232 24.50 -3.56 3.84
C LEU A 232 25.98 -3.89 3.71
N ALA A 233 26.57 -3.88 2.52
CA ALA A 233 27.98 -4.19 2.29
C ALA A 233 28.96 -3.38 3.16
N PRO A 234 28.79 -2.06 3.37
CA PRO A 234 29.67 -1.28 4.25
C PRO A 234 29.70 -1.79 5.69
N PHE A 235 28.60 -2.36 6.17
CA PHE A 235 28.51 -2.87 7.55
C PHE A 235 29.13 -4.26 7.72
N VAL A 236 29.19 -5.06 6.64
CA VAL A 236 29.99 -6.29 6.59
C VAL A 236 31.46 -5.94 6.78
N LYS A 237 31.96 -4.92 6.04
CA LYS A 237 33.32 -4.42 6.19
C LYS A 237 33.60 -3.94 7.63
N LYS A 238 32.71 -3.12 8.22
CA LYS A 238 32.84 -2.67 9.62
C LYS A 238 32.90 -3.85 10.60
N SER A 239 32.05 -4.87 10.42
CA SER A 239 32.08 -6.08 11.24
C SER A 239 33.39 -6.85 11.09
N PHE A 240 33.89 -7.01 9.87
CA PHE A 240 35.16 -7.70 9.64
C PHE A 240 36.33 -6.99 10.32
N VAL A 241 36.45 -5.66 10.17
CA VAL A 241 37.49 -4.85 10.83
C VAL A 241 37.46 -5.05 12.34
N LYS A 242 36.29 -4.94 12.96
CA LYS A 242 36.13 -5.16 14.41
C LYS A 242 36.58 -6.54 14.86
N LYS A 243 36.17 -7.57 14.12
CA LYS A 243 36.52 -8.97 14.44
C LYS A 243 38.01 -9.24 14.26
N TYR A 244 38.61 -8.68 13.20
CA TYR A 244 40.02 -8.80 12.96
C TYR A 244 40.85 -8.15 14.08
N ILE A 245 40.48 -6.92 14.51
CA ILE A 245 41.14 -6.23 15.59
C ILE A 245 40.98 -7.00 16.92
N ALA A 246 39.76 -7.48 17.20
CA ALA A 246 39.51 -8.28 18.40
C ALA A 246 40.34 -9.58 18.43
N ALA A 247 40.43 -10.27 17.30
CA ALA A 247 41.28 -11.46 17.19
C ALA A 247 42.77 -11.10 17.28
N LEU A 248 43.20 -9.96 16.70
CA LEU A 248 44.58 -9.50 16.76
C LEU A 248 44.98 -9.16 18.22
N ILE A 249 44.13 -8.49 18.99
CA ILE A 249 44.33 -8.19 20.40
C ILE A 249 44.57 -9.48 21.21
N LYS A 250 43.78 -10.54 20.95
CA LYS A 250 43.96 -11.84 21.64
C LYS A 250 45.32 -12.48 21.41
N THR A 251 46.00 -12.17 20.30
CA THR A 251 47.34 -12.67 20.00
C THR A 251 48.47 -11.91 20.73
N LEU A 252 48.15 -10.84 21.42
CA LEU A 252 49.08 -9.92 22.09
C LEU A 252 48.65 -9.67 23.56
N PRO A 253 48.73 -10.70 24.42
CA PRO A 253 48.21 -10.61 25.77
C PRO A 253 48.89 -9.51 26.62
N GLU A 254 50.09 -9.06 26.25
CA GLU A 254 50.78 -7.95 26.89
C GLU A 254 50.04 -6.60 26.84
N PHE A 255 49.12 -6.44 25.88
CA PHE A 255 48.28 -5.25 25.75
C PHE A 255 46.98 -5.35 26.56
N ILE A 256 46.64 -6.53 27.12
CA ILE A 256 45.40 -6.78 27.87
C ILE A 256 45.77 -6.87 29.39
N GLN A 257 46.34 -5.83 29.95
CA GLN A 257 46.58 -5.77 31.40
C GLN A 257 45.55 -4.91 32.15
N THR A 258 44.54 -4.40 31.42
CA THR A 258 43.53 -3.48 31.98
C THR A 258 42.37 -4.27 32.57
N ASP A 259 42.10 -4.03 33.86
CA ASP A 259 40.89 -4.55 34.51
C ASP A 259 39.68 -3.65 34.20
N PHE A 260 38.77 -4.13 33.36
CA PHE A 260 37.57 -3.41 32.95
C PHE A 260 36.44 -3.50 33.99
N THR A 261 36.54 -4.36 35.00
CA THR A 261 35.42 -4.67 35.91
C THR A 261 34.99 -3.51 36.81
N SER A 262 35.87 -2.55 37.03
CA SER A 262 35.64 -1.36 37.86
C SER A 262 35.42 -0.07 37.09
N MET A 263 35.40 -0.13 35.76
CA MET A 263 35.28 1.04 34.85
C MET A 263 33.84 1.31 34.44
N THR A 264 33.55 2.58 34.21
CA THR A 264 32.31 3.01 33.53
C THR A 264 32.38 2.64 32.06
N ASP A 265 31.22 2.63 31.36
CA ASP A 265 31.15 2.31 29.94
C ASP A 265 32.00 3.26 29.08
N GLU A 266 32.08 4.55 29.43
CA GLU A 266 32.92 5.55 28.75
C GLU A 266 34.41 5.27 28.94
N GLU A 267 34.81 4.87 30.13
CA GLU A 267 36.18 4.50 30.45
C GLU A 267 36.59 3.20 29.74
N ILE A 268 35.69 2.22 29.65
CA ILE A 268 35.88 0.97 28.88
C ILE A 268 36.10 1.28 27.41
N GLU A 269 35.24 2.11 26.83
CA GLU A 269 35.31 2.47 25.39
C GLU A 269 36.63 3.21 25.09
N SER A 270 37.01 4.16 25.93
CA SER A 270 38.29 4.91 25.83
C SER A 270 39.50 3.98 25.96
N ALA A 271 39.50 3.08 26.94
CA ALA A 271 40.58 2.11 27.17
C ALA A 271 40.70 1.12 26.00
N TYR A 272 39.57 0.61 25.50
CA TYR A 272 39.54 -0.27 24.33
C TYR A 272 40.08 0.40 23.07
N GLU A 273 39.69 1.66 22.79
CA GLU A 273 40.20 2.41 21.66
C GLU A 273 41.70 2.66 21.75
N LYS A 274 42.23 2.93 22.95
CA LYS A 274 43.67 3.05 23.18
C LYS A 274 44.39 1.73 22.91
N ILE A 275 43.91 0.62 23.47
CA ILE A 275 44.49 -0.73 23.22
C ILE A 275 44.49 -1.02 21.71
N LYS A 276 43.41 -0.75 21.03
CA LYS A 276 43.26 -0.91 19.56
C LYS A 276 44.35 -0.13 18.82
N GLN A 277 44.53 1.14 19.11
CA GLN A 277 45.55 1.99 18.49
C GLN A 277 46.97 1.50 18.76
N ASP A 278 47.27 1.10 19.98
CA ASP A 278 48.58 0.57 20.36
C ASP A 278 48.88 -0.75 19.65
N VAL A 279 47.91 -1.65 19.53
CA VAL A 279 48.06 -2.94 18.83
C VAL A 279 48.24 -2.73 17.32
N LEU A 280 47.44 -1.85 16.69
CA LEU A 280 47.59 -1.52 15.29
C LEU A 280 48.96 -0.90 15.00
N LYS A 281 49.40 0.04 15.81
CA LYS A 281 50.73 0.68 15.70
C LYS A 281 51.85 -0.36 15.87
N HIS A 282 51.75 -1.25 16.87
CA HIS A 282 52.70 -2.33 17.09
C HIS A 282 52.86 -3.25 15.88
N LYS A 283 51.76 -3.50 15.17
CA LYS A 283 51.74 -4.33 13.94
C LYS A 283 52.00 -3.54 12.66
N GLY A 284 52.16 -2.22 12.72
CA GLY A 284 52.32 -1.37 11.54
C GLY A 284 51.13 -1.38 10.59
N LEU A 285 49.94 -1.61 11.13
CA LEU A 285 48.67 -1.66 10.38
C LEU A 285 47.84 -0.41 10.63
N LYS A 286 47.06 -0.02 9.62
CA LYS A 286 45.94 0.93 9.72
C LYS A 286 44.62 0.18 9.58
N GLU A 287 43.55 0.71 10.14
CA GLU A 287 42.21 0.14 9.93
C GLU A 287 41.84 0.02 8.45
N SER A 288 42.30 0.97 7.62
CA SER A 288 42.10 0.94 6.16
C SER A 288 42.73 -0.26 5.46
N ASP A 289 43.73 -0.89 6.08
CA ASP A 289 44.44 -2.06 5.53
C ASP A 289 43.68 -3.37 5.82
N ILE A 290 42.67 -3.31 6.72
CA ILE A 290 41.92 -4.47 7.17
C ILE A 290 40.61 -4.56 6.35
N TYR A 291 40.60 -5.42 5.34
CA TYR A 291 39.42 -5.73 4.52
C TYR A 291 39.51 -7.14 3.95
N LEU A 292 38.39 -7.67 3.53
CA LEU A 292 38.25 -9.09 3.14
C LEU A 292 39.19 -9.50 2.00
N ASP A 293 39.36 -8.65 0.98
CA ASP A 293 40.20 -8.96 -0.17
C ASP A 293 41.69 -8.77 0.09
N ASN A 294 42.10 -8.22 1.24
CA ASN A 294 43.51 -8.02 1.60
C ASN A 294 44.13 -9.23 2.34
N LYS A 295 43.56 -10.42 2.16
CA LYS A 295 43.94 -11.65 2.87
C LYS A 295 45.45 -11.95 2.83
N GLU A 296 46.10 -11.67 1.71
CA GLU A 296 47.52 -11.97 1.50
C GLU A 296 48.46 -11.11 2.37
N ASN A 297 48.04 -9.89 2.72
CA ASN A 297 48.82 -8.95 3.51
C ASN A 297 48.46 -8.97 5.00
N LEU A 298 47.45 -9.74 5.38
CA LEU A 298 46.99 -9.86 6.76
C LEU A 298 47.53 -11.15 7.40
N ASN A 299 47.63 -11.18 8.75
CA ASN A 299 48.01 -12.39 9.44
C ASN A 299 46.99 -13.51 9.18
N PRO A 300 47.40 -14.67 8.58
CA PRO A 300 46.45 -15.70 8.16
C PRO A 300 45.63 -16.31 9.29
N TYR A 301 46.21 -16.45 10.48
CA TYR A 301 45.53 -17.01 11.63
C TYR A 301 44.44 -16.06 12.12
N VAL A 302 44.81 -14.79 12.32
CA VAL A 302 43.89 -13.72 12.77
C VAL A 302 42.78 -13.50 11.74
N TYR A 303 43.13 -13.53 10.45
CA TYR A 303 42.16 -13.41 9.36
C TYR A 303 41.12 -14.54 9.41
N ASN A 304 41.58 -15.80 9.52
CA ASN A 304 40.68 -16.95 9.52
C ASN A 304 39.74 -16.94 10.74
N GLU A 305 40.22 -16.54 11.94
CA GLU A 305 39.37 -16.37 13.13
C GLU A 305 38.32 -15.29 12.91
N ALA A 306 38.74 -14.12 12.45
CA ALA A 306 37.83 -13.00 12.14
C ALA A 306 36.80 -13.36 11.07
N TYR A 307 37.23 -14.06 10.02
CA TYR A 307 36.35 -14.52 8.93
C TYR A 307 35.32 -15.54 9.43
N PHE A 308 35.74 -16.50 10.25
CA PHE A 308 34.83 -17.48 10.85
C PHE A 308 33.76 -16.80 11.71
N ASP A 309 34.16 -15.85 12.55
CA ASP A 309 33.24 -15.07 13.40
C ASP A 309 32.31 -14.16 12.57
N LEU A 310 32.80 -13.60 11.46
CA LEU A 310 32.00 -12.84 10.51
C LEU A 310 30.93 -13.72 9.85
N MET A 311 31.30 -14.91 9.36
CA MET A 311 30.36 -15.83 8.72
C MET A 311 29.26 -16.28 9.68
N ARG A 312 29.59 -16.50 10.95
CA ARG A 312 28.61 -16.83 11.99
C ARG A 312 27.65 -15.67 12.28
N GLU A 313 28.20 -14.45 12.44
CA GLU A 313 27.40 -13.23 12.64
C GLU A 313 26.46 -13.00 11.45
N GLY A 314 26.99 -13.07 10.22
CA GLY A 314 26.24 -12.80 9.00
C GLY A 314 25.04 -13.72 8.83
N LYS A 315 25.25 -15.02 9.03
CA LYS A 315 24.16 -15.98 8.98
C LYS A 315 23.09 -15.71 10.03
N GLN A 316 23.48 -15.46 11.28
CA GLN A 316 22.56 -15.20 12.38
C GLN A 316 21.80 -13.88 12.18
N ALA A 317 22.47 -12.82 11.72
CA ALA A 317 21.85 -11.52 11.47
C ALA A 317 20.81 -11.59 10.36
N ALA A 318 21.10 -12.27 9.25
CA ALA A 318 20.14 -12.48 8.18
C ALA A 318 18.91 -13.29 8.65
N GLN A 319 19.12 -14.36 9.42
CA GLN A 319 18.02 -15.12 10.03
C GLN A 319 17.17 -14.26 10.95
N SER A 320 17.80 -13.40 11.77
CA SER A 320 17.09 -12.48 12.67
C SER A 320 16.25 -11.46 11.92
N LEU A 321 16.75 -10.94 10.78
CA LEU A 321 15.99 -10.03 9.92
C LEU A 321 14.70 -10.69 9.42
N TYR A 322 14.80 -11.91 8.86
CA TYR A 322 13.61 -12.65 8.41
C TYR A 322 12.65 -12.96 9.57
N HIS A 323 13.18 -13.36 10.74
CA HIS A 323 12.36 -13.58 11.92
C HIS A 323 11.56 -12.34 12.32
N ASN A 324 12.23 -11.19 12.46
CA ASN A 324 11.60 -9.95 12.90
C ASN A 324 10.48 -9.50 11.93
N LEU A 325 10.71 -9.64 10.62
CA LEU A 325 9.73 -9.24 9.61
C LEU A 325 8.53 -10.19 9.45
N ASN A 326 8.60 -11.39 10.06
CA ASN A 326 7.51 -12.36 10.01
C ASN A 326 6.82 -12.60 11.36
N THR A 327 7.35 -12.08 12.46
CA THR A 327 6.82 -12.35 13.81
C THR A 327 6.36 -11.09 14.54
N LEU A 328 6.76 -9.90 14.08
CA LEU A 328 6.37 -8.65 14.71
C LEU A 328 5.23 -8.00 13.92
N GLU A 329 4.03 -8.09 14.46
CA GLU A 329 2.80 -7.47 13.93
C GLU A 329 2.81 -5.97 14.20
N SER A 330 3.61 -5.23 13.42
CA SER A 330 3.84 -3.80 13.62
C SER A 330 2.88 -2.87 12.87
N ARG A 331 1.99 -3.43 12.01
CA ARG A 331 0.94 -2.66 11.32
C ARG A 331 -0.41 -2.76 12.01
N ALA A 332 -1.28 -1.78 11.72
CA ALA A 332 -2.68 -1.83 12.16
C ALA A 332 -3.36 -3.14 11.73
N GLY A 333 -4.28 -3.64 12.55
CA GLY A 333 -4.99 -4.90 12.26
C GLY A 333 -4.18 -6.16 12.50
N SER A 334 -3.16 -6.12 13.37
CA SER A 334 -2.26 -7.25 13.66
C SER A 334 -1.55 -7.78 12.41
N GLN A 335 -1.23 -6.90 11.46
CA GLN A 335 -0.50 -7.24 10.25
C GLN A 335 1.02 -7.21 10.47
N ILE A 336 1.74 -8.15 9.85
CA ILE A 336 3.17 -8.04 9.66
C ILE A 336 3.50 -7.01 8.57
N PRO A 337 4.68 -6.36 8.60
CA PRO A 337 5.02 -5.31 7.64
C PRO A 337 5.18 -5.89 6.23
N PHE A 338 4.45 -5.34 5.26
CA PHE A 338 4.58 -5.72 3.85
C PHE A 338 5.89 -5.15 3.30
N THR A 339 6.90 -6.01 3.19
CA THR A 339 8.27 -5.60 2.86
C THR A 339 8.82 -6.33 1.65
N SER A 340 9.72 -5.66 0.91
CA SER A 340 10.47 -6.27 -0.19
C SER A 340 11.93 -5.81 -0.24
N ILE A 341 12.81 -6.69 -0.66
CA ILE A 341 14.25 -6.43 -0.80
C ILE A 341 14.73 -6.88 -2.18
N ASN A 342 15.42 -6.01 -2.89
CA ASN A 342 16.08 -6.31 -4.16
C ASN A 342 17.58 -6.46 -3.94
N PHE A 343 18.20 -7.47 -4.56
CA PHE A 343 19.63 -7.78 -4.40
C PHE A 343 20.13 -8.70 -5.53
N GLY A 344 21.44 -8.96 -5.55
CA GLY A 344 22.09 -9.93 -6.44
C GLY A 344 23.04 -9.31 -7.48
N THR A 345 23.18 -7.97 -7.49
CA THR A 345 24.03 -7.26 -8.47
C THR A 345 25.30 -6.68 -7.89
N ASP A 346 25.41 -6.49 -6.56
CA ASP A 346 26.68 -6.10 -5.95
C ASP A 346 27.72 -7.22 -6.08
N THR A 347 28.82 -6.92 -6.79
CA THR A 347 29.92 -7.87 -7.06
C THR A 347 31.07 -7.75 -6.07
N SER A 348 31.02 -6.80 -5.12
CA SER A 348 31.98 -6.71 -4.02
C SER A 348 31.93 -7.96 -3.14
N THR A 349 33.02 -8.32 -2.50
CA THR A 349 33.07 -9.47 -1.59
C THR A 349 32.03 -9.32 -0.48
N GLU A 350 31.85 -8.13 0.06
CA GLU A 350 30.88 -7.81 1.09
C GLU A 350 29.43 -7.96 0.60
N GLY A 351 29.08 -7.39 -0.55
CA GLY A 351 27.72 -7.47 -1.11
C GLY A 351 27.33 -8.87 -1.52
N ARG A 352 28.29 -9.65 -2.04
CA ARG A 352 28.11 -11.08 -2.32
C ARG A 352 27.80 -11.87 -1.04
N LEU A 353 28.48 -11.58 0.07
CA LEU A 353 28.19 -12.21 1.35
C LEU A 353 26.80 -11.86 1.84
N VAL A 354 26.36 -10.59 1.72
CA VAL A 354 24.98 -10.18 2.05
C VAL A 354 23.97 -11.01 1.25
N SER A 355 24.11 -11.03 -0.08
CA SER A 355 23.20 -11.78 -0.96
C SER A 355 23.17 -13.28 -0.62
N LYS A 356 24.32 -13.85 -0.29
CA LYS A 356 24.44 -15.26 0.13
C LYS A 356 23.70 -15.53 1.44
N TRP A 357 23.94 -14.73 2.48
CA TRP A 357 23.31 -14.93 3.79
C TRP A 357 21.80 -14.75 3.73
N LEU A 358 21.30 -13.77 2.95
CA LEU A 358 19.87 -13.58 2.72
C LEU A 358 19.23 -14.82 2.07
N MET A 359 19.88 -15.38 1.05
CA MET A 359 19.38 -16.60 0.39
C MET A 359 19.48 -17.84 1.29
N GLU A 360 20.55 -17.99 2.06
CA GLU A 360 20.68 -19.09 3.03
C GLU A 360 19.61 -18.99 4.12
N ALA A 361 19.33 -17.78 4.66
CA ALA A 361 18.29 -17.57 5.66
C ALA A 361 16.88 -17.87 5.11
N SER A 362 16.59 -17.44 3.88
CA SER A 362 15.34 -17.77 3.19
C SER A 362 15.18 -19.28 3.01
N LEU A 363 16.25 -19.96 2.57
CA LEU A 363 16.26 -21.40 2.34
C LEU A 363 16.12 -22.21 3.62
N ASP A 364 16.80 -21.79 4.70
CA ASP A 364 16.69 -22.41 6.03
C ASP A 364 15.26 -22.28 6.60
N GLY A 365 14.58 -21.17 6.33
CA GLY A 365 13.21 -20.90 6.81
C GLY A 365 13.15 -20.45 8.26
N ILE A 366 11.94 -20.23 8.77
CA ILE A 366 11.68 -19.62 10.09
C ILE A 366 11.33 -20.69 11.13
N GLY A 367 11.97 -20.54 12.31
CA GLY A 367 11.67 -21.33 13.50
C GLY A 367 11.99 -22.82 13.36
N LYS A 368 11.56 -23.61 14.34
CA LYS A 368 11.87 -25.04 14.43
C LYS A 368 11.25 -25.91 13.33
N TYR A 369 10.23 -25.37 12.66
CA TYR A 369 9.53 -26.10 11.58
C TYR A 369 10.02 -25.67 10.19
N HIS A 370 11.02 -24.78 10.10
CA HIS A 370 11.55 -24.30 8.85
C HIS A 370 10.47 -23.76 7.88
N LEU A 371 9.53 -22.97 8.41
CA LEU A 371 8.45 -22.39 7.63
C LEU A 371 8.99 -21.43 6.58
N THR A 372 8.34 -21.38 5.43
CA THR A 372 8.70 -20.42 4.39
C THR A 372 8.41 -19.00 4.88
N PRO A 373 9.40 -18.08 4.88
CA PRO A 373 9.14 -16.69 5.24
C PRO A 373 8.21 -16.05 4.20
N ILE A 374 7.21 -15.30 4.67
CA ILE A 374 6.31 -14.54 3.79
C ILE A 374 6.98 -13.21 3.42
N PHE A 375 7.62 -12.56 4.38
CA PHE A 375 8.35 -11.31 4.20
C PHE A 375 9.82 -11.43 4.66
N PRO A 376 10.71 -10.61 4.09
CA PRO A 376 10.49 -9.73 2.94
C PRO A 376 10.29 -10.54 1.65
N ILE A 377 9.47 -10.02 0.73
CA ILE A 377 9.46 -10.50 -0.65
C ILE A 377 10.87 -10.30 -1.19
N SER A 378 11.57 -11.40 -1.38
CA SER A 378 12.94 -11.38 -1.89
C SER A 378 12.93 -11.33 -3.41
N ILE A 379 13.66 -10.39 -3.99
CA ILE A 379 13.71 -10.12 -5.43
C ILE A 379 15.15 -10.20 -5.89
N PHE A 380 15.46 -11.23 -6.66
CA PHE A 380 16.79 -11.44 -7.22
C PHE A 380 16.92 -10.78 -8.59
N LYS A 381 17.88 -9.88 -8.74
CA LYS A 381 18.18 -9.17 -9.98
C LYS A 381 19.02 -10.04 -10.92
N TYR A 382 18.45 -10.47 -12.04
CA TYR A 382 19.15 -11.17 -13.09
C TYR A 382 19.77 -10.17 -14.08
N LYS A 383 21.11 -10.16 -14.21
CA LYS A 383 21.85 -9.20 -15.04
C LYS A 383 22.98 -9.89 -15.80
N LYS A 384 23.07 -9.64 -17.13
CA LYS A 384 24.16 -10.13 -17.99
C LYS A 384 25.49 -9.54 -17.54
N GLY A 385 26.55 -10.37 -17.53
CA GLY A 385 27.88 -9.98 -17.08
C GLY A 385 28.04 -9.96 -15.55
N VAL A 386 26.96 -10.12 -14.79
CA VAL A 386 26.99 -10.16 -13.31
C VAL A 386 26.66 -11.55 -12.78
N ASN A 387 25.57 -12.17 -13.25
CA ASN A 387 25.11 -13.46 -12.74
C ASN A 387 24.43 -14.35 -13.79
N ALA A 388 24.46 -13.99 -15.08
CA ALA A 388 23.70 -14.68 -16.11
C ALA A 388 24.28 -16.07 -16.48
N LYS A 389 25.58 -16.18 -16.61
CA LYS A 389 26.27 -17.38 -17.09
C LYS A 389 27.44 -17.79 -16.18
N GLU A 390 27.92 -18.99 -16.37
CA GLU A 390 29.14 -19.49 -15.70
C GLU A 390 30.32 -18.59 -16.02
N GLY A 391 31.10 -18.25 -14.99
CA GLY A 391 32.18 -17.27 -15.05
C GLY A 391 31.79 -15.84 -14.67
N ASP A 392 30.52 -15.50 -14.62
CA ASP A 392 30.10 -14.22 -14.09
C ASP A 392 30.30 -14.15 -12.56
N PRO A 393 30.62 -12.97 -11.98
CA PRO A 393 30.99 -12.82 -10.56
C PRO A 393 29.99 -13.41 -9.57
N ASN A 394 28.68 -13.24 -9.81
CA ASN A 394 27.61 -13.66 -8.91
C ASN A 394 26.82 -14.88 -9.44
N TYR A 395 27.41 -15.68 -10.31
CA TYR A 395 26.74 -16.87 -10.87
C TYR A 395 26.41 -17.92 -9.79
N ASP A 396 27.28 -18.09 -8.79
CA ASP A 396 27.07 -18.97 -7.64
C ASP A 396 25.89 -18.49 -6.78
N ILE A 397 25.71 -17.17 -6.62
CA ILE A 397 24.57 -16.58 -5.91
C ILE A 397 23.27 -16.85 -6.69
N LYS A 398 23.28 -16.74 -8.03
CA LYS A 398 22.12 -17.13 -8.85
C LYS A 398 21.75 -18.60 -8.65
N LYS A 399 22.74 -19.52 -8.62
CA LYS A 399 22.44 -20.94 -8.34
C LYS A 399 21.77 -21.13 -6.98
N LEU A 400 22.22 -20.39 -5.96
CA LEU A 400 21.60 -20.42 -4.64
C LEU A 400 20.18 -19.82 -4.65
N ALA A 401 19.97 -18.73 -5.39
CA ALA A 401 18.65 -18.13 -5.59
C ALA A 401 17.66 -19.09 -6.25
N ILE A 402 18.09 -19.78 -7.33
CA ILE A 402 17.28 -20.81 -8.00
C ILE A 402 16.98 -21.98 -7.06
N LYS A 403 17.97 -22.41 -6.25
CA LYS A 403 17.77 -23.45 -5.24
C LYS A 403 16.75 -23.03 -4.19
N SER A 404 16.76 -21.77 -3.74
CA SER A 404 15.76 -21.23 -2.83
C SER A 404 14.38 -21.21 -3.50
N LEU A 405 14.27 -20.70 -4.72
CA LEU A 405 13.02 -20.67 -5.48
C LEU A 405 12.40 -22.05 -5.69
N SER A 406 13.22 -23.08 -5.91
CA SER A 406 12.73 -24.46 -6.09
C SER A 406 12.15 -25.09 -4.82
N LYS A 407 12.45 -24.54 -3.63
CA LYS A 407 11.99 -25.06 -2.33
C LYS A 407 11.08 -24.11 -1.56
N ARG A 408 11.15 -22.84 -1.90
CA ARG A 408 10.42 -21.74 -1.25
C ARG A 408 9.65 -20.96 -2.30
N ILE A 409 8.81 -20.03 -1.90
CA ILE A 409 8.11 -19.10 -2.81
C ILE A 409 9.09 -18.10 -3.44
N TYR A 410 10.16 -17.76 -2.73
CA TYR A 410 11.11 -16.70 -3.09
C TYR A 410 12.53 -17.24 -3.38
N PRO A 411 13.34 -16.46 -4.13
CA PRO A 411 13.12 -15.08 -4.61
C PRO A 411 12.31 -15.02 -5.90
N ASN A 412 11.58 -13.91 -6.11
CA ASN A 412 11.15 -13.50 -7.45
C ASN A 412 12.38 -13.11 -8.26
N ILE A 413 12.36 -13.33 -9.57
CA ILE A 413 13.47 -12.95 -10.45
C ILE A 413 13.05 -11.79 -11.32
N VAL A 414 13.80 -10.68 -11.25
CA VAL A 414 13.63 -9.52 -12.13
C VAL A 414 14.73 -9.50 -13.18
N ASN A 415 14.35 -9.30 -14.45
CA ASN A 415 15.28 -9.29 -15.57
C ASN A 415 15.77 -7.86 -15.86
N CYS A 416 16.94 -7.51 -15.37
CA CYS A 416 17.56 -6.19 -15.62
C CYS A 416 17.94 -5.95 -17.10
N ASN A 417 17.91 -6.99 -17.95
CA ASN A 417 18.23 -6.86 -19.37
C ASN A 417 17.01 -6.58 -20.25
N PHE A 418 15.88 -6.27 -19.64
CA PHE A 418 14.67 -5.87 -20.35
C PHE A 418 14.94 -4.57 -21.14
N SER A 419 14.47 -4.51 -22.41
CA SER A 419 14.78 -3.42 -23.32
C SER A 419 14.25 -2.04 -22.89
N GLY A 420 13.21 -2.03 -22.06
CA GLY A 420 12.67 -0.79 -21.47
C GLY A 420 13.35 -0.35 -20.18
N ASN A 421 14.32 -1.11 -19.67
CA ASN A 421 15.07 -0.74 -18.48
C ASN A 421 16.24 0.16 -18.87
N VAL A 422 16.33 1.32 -18.23
CA VAL A 422 17.45 2.25 -18.39
C VAL A 422 18.18 2.35 -17.07
N GLU A 423 19.48 2.05 -17.12
CA GLU A 423 20.39 2.11 -15.97
C GLU A 423 21.52 3.08 -16.30
N GLU A 424 21.95 3.84 -15.32
CA GLU A 424 23.16 4.66 -15.39
C GLU A 424 24.35 3.81 -14.95
N PRO A 425 25.47 3.81 -15.71
CA PRO A 425 26.67 3.08 -15.32
C PRO A 425 27.12 3.47 -13.90
N ASP A 426 27.49 2.47 -13.12
CA ASP A 426 28.02 2.63 -11.75
C ASP A 426 27.07 3.32 -10.74
N ASN A 427 25.77 3.41 -11.08
CA ASN A 427 24.75 3.97 -10.20
C ASN A 427 23.68 2.91 -9.84
N PRO A 428 23.85 2.18 -8.72
CA PRO A 428 22.92 1.11 -8.33
C PRO A 428 21.50 1.63 -8.01
N ASP A 429 21.33 2.92 -7.72
CA ASP A 429 20.03 3.54 -7.47
C ASP A 429 19.11 3.51 -8.70
N THR A 430 19.72 3.42 -9.90
CA THR A 430 19.00 3.38 -11.17
C THR A 430 18.73 1.97 -11.68
N GLU A 431 19.32 0.94 -11.05
CA GLU A 431 19.10 -0.44 -11.44
C GLU A 431 17.62 -0.84 -11.31
N MET A 432 17.20 -1.77 -12.17
CA MET A 432 15.86 -2.31 -12.13
C MET A 432 15.56 -2.91 -10.74
N ALA A 433 14.48 -2.47 -10.15
CA ALA A 433 13.98 -2.95 -8.87
C ALA A 433 12.45 -2.90 -8.86
N THR A 434 11.82 -3.82 -8.12
CA THR A 434 10.37 -3.84 -7.94
C THR A 434 9.99 -3.71 -6.48
N MET A 435 8.87 -3.02 -6.23
CA MET A 435 8.20 -3.02 -4.93
C MET A 435 7.10 -4.08 -4.95
N GLY A 436 7.03 -4.88 -3.88
CA GLY A 436 6.14 -6.02 -3.86
C GLY A 436 6.45 -6.97 -5.00
N CYS A 437 5.45 -7.31 -5.82
CA CYS A 437 5.63 -8.29 -6.87
C CYS A 437 5.96 -7.72 -8.25
N ARG A 438 5.65 -6.44 -8.55
CA ARG A 438 5.76 -5.90 -9.93
C ARG A 438 5.79 -4.40 -10.10
N THR A 439 5.62 -3.58 -9.07
CA THR A 439 5.63 -2.12 -9.22
C THR A 439 7.05 -1.64 -9.47
N MET A 440 7.28 -1.03 -10.63
CA MET A 440 8.57 -0.47 -11.03
C MET A 440 8.48 1.06 -11.07
N MET A 441 9.62 1.73 -10.83
CA MET A 441 9.77 3.17 -11.03
C MET A 441 10.44 3.46 -12.37
N GLY A 442 9.78 4.24 -13.20
CA GLY A 442 10.34 4.77 -14.44
C GLY A 442 11.13 6.07 -14.22
N TYR A 443 11.35 6.81 -15.33
CA TYR A 443 11.98 8.12 -15.30
C TYR A 443 11.18 9.13 -14.48
N ASP A 444 11.88 9.86 -13.60
CA ASP A 444 11.30 10.97 -12.85
C ASP A 444 11.55 12.30 -13.58
N ARG A 445 10.50 12.95 -14.02
CA ARG A 445 10.57 14.26 -14.70
C ARG A 445 10.82 15.43 -13.75
N ASN A 446 10.79 15.20 -12.45
CA ASN A 446 10.94 16.20 -11.40
C ASN A 446 12.36 16.30 -10.83
N GLY A 447 13.35 15.66 -11.50
CA GLY A 447 14.77 15.90 -11.28
C GLY A 447 15.59 14.76 -10.73
N LEU A 448 14.99 13.59 -10.42
CA LEU A 448 15.73 12.41 -9.95
C LEU A 448 16.12 11.44 -11.08
N GLY A 449 15.68 11.69 -12.32
CA GLY A 449 16.02 10.84 -13.46
C GLY A 449 15.56 9.41 -13.26
N TYR A 450 16.47 8.44 -13.37
CA TYR A 450 16.17 7.01 -13.18
C TYR A 450 16.37 6.51 -11.76
N SER A 451 16.84 7.34 -10.82
CA SER A 451 16.97 6.95 -9.41
C SER A 451 15.63 6.51 -8.82
N LYS A 452 15.67 5.47 -8.02
CA LYS A 452 14.48 4.89 -7.36
C LYS A 452 14.40 5.26 -5.88
N LEU A 453 15.51 5.73 -5.30
CA LEU A 453 15.59 6.05 -3.87
C LEU A 453 14.61 7.14 -3.46
N GLY A 454 13.89 6.91 -2.39
CA GLY A 454 12.92 7.86 -1.85
C GLY A 454 11.69 8.08 -2.72
N ARG A 455 11.46 7.22 -3.72
CA ARG A 455 10.32 7.26 -4.65
C ARG A 455 9.41 6.06 -4.47
N GLY A 456 8.15 6.22 -4.83
CA GLY A 456 7.20 5.14 -4.73
C GLY A 456 5.95 5.35 -5.58
N ASN A 457 5.06 4.38 -5.54
CA ASN A 457 3.72 4.52 -6.09
C ASN A 457 2.86 5.30 -5.08
N VAL A 458 2.36 6.47 -5.48
CA VAL A 458 1.56 7.31 -4.60
C VAL A 458 0.15 6.72 -4.44
N CYS A 459 -0.51 6.44 -5.55
CA CYS A 459 -1.82 5.81 -5.56
C CYS A 459 -2.11 5.13 -6.90
N PRO A 460 -2.78 3.97 -6.90
CA PRO A 460 -3.24 3.29 -8.10
C PRO A 460 -4.76 3.38 -8.28
N THR A 461 -5.20 3.38 -9.55
CA THR A 461 -6.59 3.15 -9.95
C THR A 461 -6.61 2.23 -11.17
N THR A 462 -7.44 1.19 -11.17
CA THR A 462 -7.48 0.16 -12.21
C THR A 462 -8.74 0.25 -13.05
N ILE A 463 -8.59 0.10 -14.36
CA ILE A 463 -9.66 0.07 -15.36
C ILE A 463 -10.16 -1.36 -15.53
N ASN A 464 -11.49 -1.55 -15.54
CA ASN A 464 -12.15 -2.82 -15.81
C ASN A 464 -12.42 -2.96 -17.32
N LEU A 465 -11.43 -3.49 -18.06
CA LEU A 465 -11.56 -3.70 -19.52
C LEU A 465 -12.64 -4.75 -19.88
N PRO A 466 -12.80 -5.88 -19.14
CA PRO A 466 -13.89 -6.81 -19.38
C PRO A 466 -15.26 -6.16 -19.44
N LYS A 467 -15.56 -5.24 -18.54
CA LYS A 467 -16.85 -4.55 -18.50
C LYS A 467 -17.12 -3.74 -19.76
N ILE A 468 -16.11 -3.03 -20.26
CA ILE A 468 -16.22 -2.29 -21.53
C ILE A 468 -16.38 -3.30 -22.68
N GLY A 469 -15.61 -4.39 -22.68
CA GLY A 469 -15.71 -5.46 -23.66
C GLY A 469 -17.09 -6.11 -23.72
N ILE A 470 -17.70 -6.42 -22.57
CA ILE A 470 -19.05 -7.00 -22.47
C ILE A 470 -20.10 -6.05 -23.05
N LYS A 471 -20.01 -4.75 -22.72
CA LYS A 471 -20.99 -3.75 -23.17
C LYS A 471 -20.97 -3.53 -24.69
N HIS A 472 -19.80 -3.57 -25.31
CA HIS A 472 -19.61 -3.27 -26.73
C HIS A 472 -19.37 -4.51 -27.60
N GLY A 473 -19.26 -5.69 -26.97
CA GLY A 473 -18.94 -6.95 -27.63
C GLY A 473 -20.15 -7.75 -28.14
N ILE A 474 -19.80 -8.94 -28.59
CA ILE A 474 -20.76 -9.93 -29.12
C ILE A 474 -21.20 -10.96 -28.10
N CYS A 475 -20.57 -11.02 -26.93
CA CYS A 475 -20.74 -12.07 -25.93
C CYS A 475 -22.17 -12.20 -25.37
N LEU A 476 -22.95 -11.11 -25.36
CA LEU A 476 -24.35 -11.13 -24.92
C LEU A 476 -25.32 -11.55 -26.02
N GLY A 477 -24.85 -11.77 -27.25
CA GLY A 477 -25.71 -12.13 -28.40
C GLY A 477 -26.59 -10.99 -28.93
N GLU A 478 -26.41 -9.77 -28.45
CA GLU A 478 -27.16 -8.58 -28.86
C GLU A 478 -26.60 -7.96 -30.15
N ARG A 479 -25.37 -8.30 -30.51
CA ARG A 479 -24.64 -7.79 -31.68
C ARG A 479 -24.01 -8.94 -32.46
N GLU A 480 -24.01 -8.82 -33.80
CA GLU A 480 -23.26 -9.72 -34.69
C GLU A 480 -21.77 -9.35 -34.79
N LYS A 481 -21.45 -8.08 -34.56
CA LYS A 481 -20.08 -7.55 -34.57
C LYS A 481 -19.90 -6.59 -33.41
N ALA A 482 -18.66 -6.54 -32.87
CA ALA A 482 -18.30 -5.59 -31.82
C ALA A 482 -18.46 -4.14 -32.29
N ASP A 483 -18.99 -3.30 -31.43
CA ASP A 483 -19.06 -1.84 -31.56
C ASP A 483 -17.71 -1.24 -31.07
N LEU A 484 -16.75 -1.19 -31.99
CA LEU A 484 -15.40 -0.71 -31.64
C LEU A 484 -15.36 0.81 -31.41
N ASP A 485 -16.19 1.58 -32.12
CA ASP A 485 -16.26 3.03 -31.92
C ASP A 485 -16.76 3.34 -30.50
N GLY A 486 -17.87 2.72 -30.09
CA GLY A 486 -18.38 2.83 -28.73
C GLY A 486 -17.40 2.32 -27.66
N PHE A 487 -16.62 1.27 -27.97
CA PHE A 487 -15.57 0.76 -27.08
C PHE A 487 -14.50 1.81 -26.81
N TRP A 488 -13.98 2.47 -27.84
CA TRP A 488 -12.96 3.50 -27.70
C TRP A 488 -13.48 4.74 -26.98
N GLU A 489 -14.70 5.20 -27.30
CA GLU A 489 -15.35 6.32 -26.61
C GLU A 489 -15.51 6.05 -25.11
N GLU A 490 -15.93 4.83 -24.73
CA GLU A 490 -16.08 4.47 -23.31
C GLU A 490 -14.73 4.30 -22.61
N LEU A 491 -13.72 3.76 -23.32
CA LEU A 491 -12.36 3.67 -22.77
C LEU A 491 -11.79 5.07 -22.47
N ASP A 492 -11.98 6.03 -23.37
CA ASP A 492 -11.55 7.41 -23.16
C ASP A 492 -12.26 8.07 -21.97
N GLU A 493 -13.56 7.82 -21.82
CA GLU A 493 -14.31 8.31 -20.65
C GLU A 493 -13.78 7.71 -19.34
N VAL A 494 -13.52 6.39 -19.33
CA VAL A 494 -13.00 5.69 -18.15
C VAL A 494 -11.58 6.15 -17.82
N LEU A 495 -10.74 6.39 -18.83
CA LEU A 495 -9.40 6.97 -18.66
C LEU A 495 -9.47 8.36 -18.02
N ARG A 496 -10.36 9.23 -18.49
CA ARG A 496 -10.60 10.56 -17.89
C ARG A 496 -11.03 10.46 -16.41
N LEU A 497 -11.92 9.53 -16.07
CA LEU A 497 -12.35 9.30 -14.70
C LEU A 497 -11.19 8.78 -13.84
N THR A 498 -10.31 7.96 -14.41
CA THR A 498 -9.10 7.46 -13.74
C THR A 498 -8.10 8.59 -13.48
N GLU A 499 -7.87 9.48 -14.44
CA GLU A 499 -7.06 10.70 -14.26
C GLU A 499 -7.58 11.54 -13.09
N LEU A 500 -8.89 11.86 -13.08
CA LEU A 500 -9.50 12.64 -12.00
C LEU A 500 -9.31 11.96 -10.63
N SER A 501 -9.51 10.65 -10.56
CA SER A 501 -9.31 9.87 -9.32
C SER A 501 -7.89 10.00 -8.78
N LEU A 502 -6.90 9.84 -9.66
CA LEU A 502 -5.48 9.85 -9.29
C LEU A 502 -5.00 11.25 -8.90
N VAL A 503 -5.38 12.27 -9.66
CA VAL A 503 -4.97 13.66 -9.40
C VAL A 503 -5.59 14.20 -8.11
N ASP A 504 -6.89 13.96 -7.91
CA ASP A 504 -7.56 14.40 -6.68
C ASP A 504 -6.94 13.74 -5.43
N ARG A 505 -6.69 12.41 -5.49
CA ARG A 505 -6.03 11.70 -4.40
C ARG A 505 -4.61 12.19 -4.15
N PHE A 506 -3.85 12.45 -5.21
CA PHE A 506 -2.51 13.02 -5.09
C PHE A 506 -2.51 14.34 -4.33
N TYR A 507 -3.37 15.28 -4.71
CA TYR A 507 -3.45 16.56 -4.01
C TYR A 507 -4.04 16.42 -2.60
N HIS A 508 -4.94 15.47 -2.37
CA HIS A 508 -5.42 15.17 -1.02
C HIS A 508 -4.28 14.70 -0.10
N ILE A 509 -3.39 13.82 -0.59
CA ILE A 509 -2.17 13.40 0.11
C ILE A 509 -1.23 14.59 0.35
N CYS A 510 -0.99 15.41 -0.67
CA CYS A 510 -0.09 16.57 -0.58
C CYS A 510 -0.57 17.65 0.40
N ASN A 511 -1.88 17.72 0.67
CA ASN A 511 -2.48 18.66 1.61
C ASN A 511 -2.40 18.20 3.07
N GLN A 512 -1.90 17.00 3.34
CA GLN A 512 -1.70 16.52 4.71
C GLN A 512 -0.54 17.26 5.40
N SER A 513 -0.55 17.22 6.73
CA SER A 513 0.57 17.74 7.52
C SER A 513 1.75 16.77 7.50
N ILE A 514 2.98 17.28 7.42
CA ILE A 514 4.20 16.48 7.64
C ILE A 514 4.19 15.78 9.02
N ALA A 515 3.43 16.29 9.98
CA ALA A 515 3.25 15.69 11.29
C ALA A 515 2.53 14.34 11.26
N SER A 516 1.78 14.05 10.18
CA SER A 516 1.08 12.77 10.00
C SER A 516 2.04 11.61 9.79
N ALA A 517 3.22 11.86 9.18
CA ALA A 517 4.24 10.86 8.92
C ALA A 517 5.65 11.41 9.21
N LYS A 518 5.88 11.82 10.47
CA LYS A 518 7.16 12.43 10.89
C LYS A 518 8.38 11.61 10.54
N PHE A 519 8.34 10.30 10.77
CA PHE A 519 9.46 9.43 10.43
C PHE A 519 9.85 9.57 8.97
N MET A 520 8.87 9.54 8.08
CA MET A 520 9.07 9.58 6.65
C MET A 520 9.63 10.93 6.17
N TYR A 521 9.08 12.05 6.65
CA TYR A 521 9.44 13.38 6.16
C TYR A 521 10.59 14.06 6.92
N GLN A 522 11.12 13.47 7.98
CA GLN A 522 12.19 14.06 8.78
C GLN A 522 13.52 13.29 8.73
N ASN A 523 13.52 12.02 8.25
CA ASN A 523 14.70 11.17 8.30
C ASN A 523 15.30 10.83 6.92
N GLY A 524 14.76 11.36 5.84
CA GLY A 524 15.29 11.09 4.50
C GLY A 524 14.86 9.75 3.92
N THR A 525 13.72 9.19 4.34
CA THR A 525 13.15 8.00 3.71
C THR A 525 12.55 8.31 2.35
N VAL A 526 12.06 9.54 2.14
CA VAL A 526 11.56 10.05 0.86
C VAL A 526 12.55 11.02 0.24
N ALA A 527 12.52 11.11 -1.08
CA ALA A 527 13.28 12.11 -1.82
C ALA A 527 12.81 13.53 -1.45
N ASP A 528 13.72 14.50 -1.52
CA ASP A 528 13.45 15.92 -1.22
C ASP A 528 12.76 16.16 0.14
N TYR A 529 12.98 15.28 1.13
CA TYR A 529 12.35 15.39 2.46
C TYR A 529 12.65 16.73 3.16
N GLU A 530 13.84 17.31 2.97
CA GLU A 530 14.18 18.62 3.52
C GLU A 530 13.33 19.72 2.91
N LYS A 531 13.08 19.65 1.58
CA LYS A 531 12.18 20.59 0.90
C LYS A 531 10.74 20.39 1.37
N ALA A 532 10.32 19.13 1.54
CA ALA A 532 8.99 18.79 2.05
C ALA A 532 8.75 19.33 3.46
N ALA A 533 9.77 19.28 4.33
CA ALA A 533 9.71 19.85 5.68
C ALA A 533 9.42 21.36 5.70
N HIS A 534 9.84 22.11 4.67
CA HIS A 534 9.70 23.57 4.58
C HIS A 534 8.57 24.04 3.68
N LYS A 535 8.26 23.29 2.59
CA LYS A 535 7.32 23.70 1.54
C LYS A 535 6.08 22.83 1.43
N GLY A 536 6.02 21.72 2.19
CA GLY A 536 4.90 20.77 2.19
C GLY A 536 5.18 19.50 1.41
N ILE A 537 4.32 18.50 1.64
CA ILE A 537 4.46 17.11 1.17
C ILE A 537 4.58 16.99 -0.35
N TYR A 538 4.04 17.96 -1.11
CA TYR A 538 4.14 17.98 -2.57
C TYR A 538 5.57 17.82 -3.06
N GLU A 539 6.56 18.46 -2.40
CA GLU A 539 7.97 18.41 -2.82
C GLU A 539 8.55 16.99 -2.81
N ALA A 540 8.09 16.13 -1.93
CA ALA A 540 8.47 14.71 -1.90
C ALA A 540 7.60 13.85 -2.82
N MET A 541 6.28 14.04 -2.81
CA MET A 541 5.34 13.18 -3.54
C MET A 541 5.37 13.38 -5.06
N LYS A 542 5.79 14.55 -5.58
CA LYS A 542 5.94 14.79 -7.03
C LYS A 542 6.90 13.82 -7.73
N HIS A 543 7.83 13.20 -6.99
CA HIS A 543 8.77 12.19 -7.49
C HIS A 543 8.15 10.80 -7.61
N GLY A 544 7.03 10.56 -6.94
CA GLY A 544 6.31 9.29 -7.01
C GLY A 544 5.49 9.13 -8.29
N THR A 545 4.88 7.97 -8.47
CA THR A 545 4.05 7.66 -9.64
C THR A 545 2.57 7.61 -9.29
N LEU A 546 1.73 8.07 -10.21
CA LEU A 546 0.29 7.87 -10.25
C LEU A 546 0.02 6.72 -11.23
N ALA A 547 -0.47 5.60 -10.72
CA ALA A 547 -0.51 4.36 -11.48
C ALA A 547 -1.90 4.11 -12.11
N VAL A 548 -1.96 4.13 -13.44
CA VAL A 548 -3.11 3.71 -14.23
C VAL A 548 -3.01 2.21 -14.46
N GLY A 549 -3.78 1.44 -13.70
CA GLY A 549 -3.87 0.00 -13.85
C GLY A 549 -4.90 -0.41 -14.90
N TYR A 550 -4.75 -1.59 -15.47
CA TYR A 550 -5.78 -2.25 -16.27
C TYR A 550 -5.82 -3.74 -15.94
N ILE A 551 -6.99 -4.37 -16.10
CA ILE A 551 -7.17 -5.80 -15.87
C ILE A 551 -8.05 -6.40 -16.97
N GLY A 552 -7.83 -7.69 -17.26
CA GLY A 552 -8.77 -8.47 -18.08
C GLY A 552 -8.67 -8.24 -19.57
N ILE A 553 -7.47 -8.11 -20.13
CA ILE A 553 -7.25 -8.01 -21.60
C ILE A 553 -7.82 -9.23 -22.34
N ALA A 554 -7.56 -10.45 -21.82
CA ALA A 554 -8.04 -11.67 -22.45
C ALA A 554 -9.58 -11.74 -22.44
N GLU A 555 -10.18 -11.45 -21.29
CA GLU A 555 -11.62 -11.43 -21.10
C GLU A 555 -12.30 -10.33 -21.93
N MET A 556 -11.67 -9.16 -22.05
CA MET A 556 -12.13 -8.09 -22.94
C MET A 556 -12.16 -8.56 -24.40
N CYS A 557 -11.08 -9.18 -24.87
CA CYS A 557 -10.99 -9.71 -26.23
C CYS A 557 -12.02 -10.82 -26.47
N GLN A 558 -12.16 -11.74 -25.51
CA GLN A 558 -13.17 -12.79 -25.56
C GLN A 558 -14.59 -12.20 -25.65
N ALA A 559 -14.89 -11.16 -24.90
CA ALA A 559 -16.19 -10.49 -24.93
C ALA A 559 -16.44 -9.77 -26.26
N LEU A 560 -15.43 -9.09 -26.81
CA LEU A 560 -15.53 -8.35 -28.05
C LEU A 560 -15.62 -9.27 -29.28
N PHE A 561 -14.77 -10.30 -29.35
CA PHE A 561 -14.53 -11.04 -30.61
C PHE A 561 -14.85 -12.55 -30.50
N GLY A 562 -15.17 -13.06 -29.29
CA GLY A 562 -15.34 -14.50 -29.08
C GLY A 562 -14.02 -15.29 -29.04
N LYS A 563 -12.89 -14.60 -29.03
CA LYS A 563 -11.52 -15.15 -28.97
C LYS A 563 -10.66 -14.29 -28.06
N ASP A 564 -9.70 -14.89 -27.37
CA ASP A 564 -8.70 -14.13 -26.65
C ASP A 564 -7.51 -13.72 -27.56
N HIS A 565 -6.63 -12.89 -27.03
CA HIS A 565 -5.48 -12.35 -27.76
C HIS A 565 -4.37 -13.38 -28.04
N SER A 566 -4.45 -14.59 -27.50
CA SER A 566 -3.50 -15.69 -27.79
C SER A 566 -3.95 -16.58 -28.95
N GLU A 567 -5.22 -16.49 -29.36
CA GLU A 567 -5.85 -17.35 -30.33
C GLU A 567 -5.86 -16.78 -31.75
N ASP A 568 -5.66 -15.45 -31.90
CA ASP A 568 -5.79 -14.76 -33.17
C ASP A 568 -4.87 -13.53 -33.26
N ASP A 569 -4.10 -13.41 -34.36
CA ASP A 569 -3.12 -12.33 -34.55
C ASP A 569 -3.75 -10.92 -34.63
N ASP A 570 -4.95 -10.80 -35.18
CA ASP A 570 -5.62 -9.50 -35.28
C ASP A 570 -6.21 -9.09 -33.93
N VAL A 571 -6.71 -10.04 -33.16
CA VAL A 571 -7.13 -9.82 -31.76
C VAL A 571 -5.93 -9.45 -30.90
N TRP A 572 -4.76 -10.08 -31.10
CA TRP A 572 -3.53 -9.71 -30.44
C TRP A 572 -3.10 -8.26 -30.75
N LYS A 573 -3.14 -7.85 -32.02
CA LYS A 573 -2.85 -6.47 -32.43
C LYS A 573 -3.81 -5.47 -31.81
N PHE A 574 -5.10 -5.82 -31.73
CA PHE A 574 -6.10 -4.99 -31.06
C PHE A 574 -5.79 -4.85 -29.56
N ALA A 575 -5.51 -5.95 -28.86
CA ALA A 575 -5.11 -5.93 -27.46
C ALA A 575 -3.88 -5.05 -27.21
N LEU A 576 -2.87 -5.15 -28.10
CA LEU A 576 -1.69 -4.30 -28.04
C LEU A 576 -2.03 -2.82 -28.27
N SER A 577 -2.98 -2.51 -29.18
CA SER A 577 -3.42 -1.14 -29.42
C SER A 577 -4.14 -0.53 -28.20
N VAL A 578 -4.90 -1.34 -27.45
CA VAL A 578 -5.55 -0.91 -26.20
C VAL A 578 -4.49 -0.57 -25.14
N VAL A 579 -3.50 -1.44 -24.93
CA VAL A 579 -2.41 -1.16 -23.97
C VAL A 579 -1.61 0.07 -24.37
N LYS A 580 -1.33 0.21 -25.68
CA LYS A 580 -0.64 1.39 -26.20
C LYS A 580 -1.44 2.67 -25.96
N HIS A 581 -2.74 2.65 -26.18
CA HIS A 581 -3.62 3.80 -25.94
C HIS A 581 -3.61 4.23 -24.47
N ILE A 582 -3.68 3.28 -23.53
CA ILE A 582 -3.55 3.56 -22.10
C ILE A 582 -2.17 4.14 -21.76
N TYR A 583 -1.11 3.62 -22.39
CA TYR A 583 0.25 4.14 -22.20
C TYR A 583 0.39 5.57 -22.73
N ASP A 584 -0.07 5.82 -23.95
CA ASP A 584 -0.03 7.16 -24.57
C ASP A 584 -0.80 8.17 -23.72
N PHE A 585 -1.96 7.79 -23.19
CA PHE A 585 -2.73 8.60 -22.23
C PHE A 585 -1.92 8.92 -20.95
N CYS A 586 -1.16 7.96 -20.40
CA CYS A 586 -0.28 8.21 -19.24
C CYS A 586 0.81 9.22 -19.58
N VAL A 587 1.36 9.20 -20.80
CA VAL A 587 2.35 10.19 -21.26
C VAL A 587 1.71 11.58 -21.32
N GLU A 588 0.53 11.71 -21.93
CA GLU A 588 -0.22 12.97 -22.02
C GLU A 588 -0.56 13.53 -20.63
N CYS A 589 -1.05 12.70 -19.72
CA CYS A 589 -1.32 13.09 -18.33
C CYS A 589 -0.05 13.57 -17.62
N SER A 590 1.07 12.88 -17.87
CA SER A 590 2.35 13.27 -17.28
C SER A 590 2.82 14.64 -17.75
N GLU A 591 2.62 14.98 -19.03
CA GLU A 591 2.93 16.30 -19.59
C GLU A 591 1.98 17.38 -19.07
N LYS A 592 0.68 17.07 -19.05
CA LYS A 592 -0.39 17.97 -18.60
C LYS A 592 -0.24 18.40 -17.14
N HIS A 593 0.10 17.46 -16.25
CA HIS A 593 0.16 17.71 -14.80
C HIS A 593 1.57 17.96 -14.27
N GLY A 594 2.62 17.71 -15.05
CA GLY A 594 4.01 17.75 -14.58
C GLY A 594 4.33 16.67 -13.54
N LEU A 595 3.55 15.58 -13.50
CA LEU A 595 3.67 14.46 -12.58
C LEU A 595 4.06 13.17 -13.33
N ASN A 596 4.44 12.12 -12.62
CA ASN A 596 4.80 10.86 -13.24
C ASN A 596 3.58 9.91 -13.25
N PHE A 597 2.95 9.73 -14.41
CA PHE A 597 1.93 8.70 -14.62
C PHE A 597 2.58 7.44 -15.18
N SER A 598 2.09 6.28 -14.75
CA SER A 598 2.57 4.98 -15.24
C SER A 598 1.42 4.05 -15.59
N CYS A 599 1.60 3.28 -16.66
CA CYS A 599 0.67 2.24 -17.09
C CYS A 599 1.17 0.88 -16.59
N TYR A 600 0.31 0.04 -16.01
CA TYR A 600 0.68 -1.31 -15.57
C TYR A 600 -0.49 -2.30 -15.60
N ALA A 601 -0.18 -3.58 -15.83
CA ALA A 601 -1.15 -4.65 -15.66
C ALA A 601 -1.38 -4.93 -14.16
N THR A 602 -2.62 -4.75 -13.71
CA THR A 602 -2.99 -5.01 -12.32
C THR A 602 -2.99 -6.52 -12.03
N PRO A 603 -2.41 -6.98 -10.91
CA PRO A 603 -2.51 -8.40 -10.53
C PRO A 603 -3.96 -8.80 -10.18
N GLU A 604 -4.29 -10.06 -10.48
CA GLU A 604 -5.61 -10.65 -10.24
C GLU A 604 -6.04 -10.73 -8.77
N LEU A 605 -5.19 -10.34 -7.83
CA LEU A 605 -5.46 -10.33 -6.39
C LEU A 605 -6.61 -9.38 -5.96
N VAL A 606 -7.22 -8.69 -6.90
CA VAL A 606 -8.40 -7.82 -6.68
C VAL A 606 -9.70 -8.63 -6.75
N ARG A 607 -9.71 -9.84 -6.19
CA ARG A 607 -10.87 -10.76 -6.26
C ARG A 607 -12.15 -10.26 -5.59
N GLY A 608 -12.09 -9.28 -4.72
CA GLY A 608 -13.26 -8.87 -3.93
C GLY A 608 -14.14 -7.78 -4.53
N GLY A 609 -13.64 -6.94 -5.45
CA GLY A 609 -14.36 -5.74 -5.90
C GLY A 609 -14.85 -5.75 -7.34
N LEU A 610 -14.19 -6.49 -8.23
CA LEU A 610 -14.53 -6.47 -9.66
C LEU A 610 -15.52 -7.59 -10.08
N HIS A 611 -15.66 -8.65 -9.26
CA HIS A 611 -16.52 -9.79 -9.58
C HIS A 611 -17.89 -9.81 -8.89
N SER A 612 -18.15 -8.93 -7.91
CA SER A 612 -19.41 -8.97 -7.16
C SER A 612 -20.59 -8.27 -7.84
N ASN A 613 -20.38 -7.66 -9.02
CA ASN A 613 -21.43 -6.92 -9.75
C ASN A 613 -21.42 -7.18 -11.29
N VAL A 614 -21.08 -8.40 -11.73
CA VAL A 614 -21.34 -8.85 -13.11
C VAL A 614 -22.56 -9.74 -13.13
#